data_5825856e562de9f957805c81d07b6fef
#
_entry.id   5825856e562de9f957805c81d07b6fef
#
_cell.length_a   1.000
_cell.length_b   1.000
_cell.length_c   1.000
_cell.angle_alpha   90.00
_cell.angle_beta   90.00
_cell.angle_gamma   90.00
#
_symmetry.space_group_name_H-M   'P 1'
#
loop_
_entity.id
_entity.type
_entity.pdbx_description
1 polymer ?
#
loop_
_entity_poly.entity_id
_entity_poly.type
_entity_poly.pdbx_seq_one_letter_code
_entity_poly.pdbx_strand_id
1 'polypeptide(L)'
;MRQRHSSLCESSPTSRKLSSVFSVCAKTETPDEPKTVFFSLGVLSSEGICKVFDQNADGYVRGETSACLFLQKAKNSRRIYAQVIGTKINSDGFKEQGITFPSTKAQKQLMTEIYEDSGVDASDLAFLEVHGTGTEVGDPQEVEAIDGALAKKRQKQLLVGSVKASIGHTEPASGVCSIIKVLIAMETGLIAPNINLKKIKDGME
;
A
#
# COMPACT_ATOMS: atom_id res chain seq x y z
N MET A 1 2.07 8.23 -24.17
CA MET A 1 2.24 7.93 -22.74
C MET A 1 3.73 7.65 -22.48
N ARG A 2 4.48 8.60 -21.93
CA ARG A 2 5.87 8.35 -21.51
C ARG A 2 5.85 7.95 -20.05
N GLN A 3 6.04 6.66 -19.79
CA GLN A 3 6.45 6.20 -18.46
C GLN A 3 7.75 6.92 -18.11
N ARG A 4 7.73 7.77 -17.12
CA ARG A 4 8.96 8.25 -16.51
C ARG A 4 9.43 7.16 -15.55
N HIS A 5 10.50 6.52 -15.94
CA HIS A 5 11.19 5.52 -15.14
C HIS A 5 11.56 6.10 -13.77
N SER A 6 11.37 5.29 -12.73
CA SER A 6 12.05 5.48 -11.46
C SER A 6 13.55 5.53 -11.74
N SER A 7 14.16 6.71 -11.67
CA SER A 7 15.61 6.84 -11.78
C SER A 7 16.22 6.27 -10.51
N LEU A 8 16.85 5.11 -10.64
CA LEU A 8 17.86 4.64 -9.70
C LEU A 8 19.02 5.63 -9.78
N CYS A 9 19.21 6.43 -8.75
CA CYS A 9 20.35 7.32 -8.64
C CYS A 9 21.53 6.49 -8.15
N GLU A 10 22.36 6.00 -9.07
CA GLU A 10 23.68 5.47 -8.74
C GLU A 10 24.60 6.63 -8.39
N SER A 11 25.04 6.70 -7.14
CA SER A 11 26.07 7.64 -6.72
C SER A 11 27.46 7.17 -7.18
N SER A 12 28.22 8.10 -7.70
CA SER A 12 29.61 8.02 -8.20
C SER A 12 30.58 7.22 -7.32
N PRO A 13 31.57 6.51 -7.92
CA PRO A 13 32.43 5.57 -7.22
C PRO A 13 33.70 6.25 -6.66
N THR A 14 33.61 6.86 -5.52
CA THR A 14 34.80 7.18 -4.73
C THR A 14 34.50 7.05 -3.25
N SER A 15 34.59 5.89 -2.75
CA SER A 15 35.16 5.43 -1.49
C SER A 15 34.63 4.06 -1.05
N ARG A 16 35.57 3.17 -0.86
CA ARG A 16 35.57 1.97 0.02
C ARG A 16 34.23 1.42 0.48
N LYS A 17 33.81 0.31 -0.16
CA LYS A 17 32.90 -0.70 0.38
C LYS A 17 31.58 -0.19 0.98
N LEU A 18 30.85 0.62 0.27
CA LEU A 18 29.40 0.74 0.44
C LEU A 18 28.74 -0.45 -0.28
N SER A 19 28.64 -1.56 0.43
CA SER A 19 27.90 -2.70 -0.07
C SER A 19 26.40 -2.36 -0.05
N SER A 20 25.90 -1.89 -1.20
CA SER A 20 24.47 -1.75 -1.51
C SER A 20 23.70 -0.77 -0.59
N VAL A 21 23.80 0.51 -0.87
CA VAL A 21 22.84 1.52 -0.41
C VAL A 21 21.87 1.78 -1.56
N PHE A 22 20.56 1.73 -1.29
CA PHE A 22 19.53 2.04 -2.26
C PHE A 22 18.70 3.22 -1.74
N SER A 23 18.48 4.21 -2.59
CA SER A 23 17.50 5.24 -2.36
C SER A 23 16.29 4.95 -3.26
N VAL A 24 15.13 4.78 -2.66
CA VAL A 24 13.87 4.65 -3.40
C VAL A 24 13.14 5.98 -3.28
N CYS A 25 13.03 6.69 -4.39
CA CYS A 25 12.29 7.94 -4.47
C CYS A 25 11.08 7.74 -5.38
N ALA A 26 9.93 8.17 -4.94
CA ALA A 26 8.72 8.20 -5.73
C ALA A 26 8.10 9.58 -5.66
N LYS A 27 7.68 10.08 -6.81
CA LYS A 27 7.01 11.38 -6.94
C LYS A 27 5.77 11.20 -7.79
N THR A 28 4.66 11.76 -7.33
CA THR A 28 3.44 11.89 -8.10
C THR A 28 3.12 13.37 -8.24
N GLU A 29 2.92 13.80 -9.46
CA GLU A 29 2.30 15.08 -9.80
C GLU A 29 1.00 14.75 -10.54
N THR A 30 -0.10 15.38 -10.18
CA THR A 30 -1.34 15.25 -10.93
C THR A 30 -1.23 16.10 -12.18
N PRO A 31 -1.12 15.51 -13.39
CA PRO A 31 -1.15 16.30 -14.60
C PRO A 31 -2.55 16.93 -14.77
N ASP A 32 -2.59 18.12 -15.41
CA ASP A 32 -3.84 18.83 -15.70
C ASP A 32 -4.79 18.04 -16.62
N GLU A 33 -4.26 17.00 -17.29
CA GLU A 33 -5.04 16.05 -18.09
C GLU A 33 -4.60 14.61 -17.77
N PRO A 34 -5.39 13.83 -17.23
CA PRO A 34 -6.36 12.84 -17.71
C PRO A 34 -7.46 12.51 -16.70
N LYS A 35 -7.97 13.50 -16.02
CA LYS A 35 -9.11 13.34 -15.09
C LYS A 35 -10.29 12.65 -15.76
N THR A 36 -10.43 12.86 -17.07
CA THR A 36 -11.54 12.37 -17.88
C THR A 36 -11.59 10.85 -17.98
N VAL A 37 -10.43 10.17 -18.12
CA VAL A 37 -10.40 8.70 -18.30
C VAL A 37 -10.75 7.99 -17.00
N PHE A 38 -10.11 8.35 -15.89
CA PHE A 38 -10.37 7.73 -14.59
C PHE A 38 -11.76 8.08 -14.05
N PHE A 39 -12.25 9.28 -14.33
CA PHE A 39 -13.62 9.68 -14.02
C PHE A 39 -14.63 8.83 -14.82
N SER A 40 -14.37 8.62 -16.11
CA SER A 40 -15.21 7.78 -16.97
C SER A 40 -15.19 6.31 -16.58
N LEU A 41 -14.14 5.84 -15.91
CA LEU A 41 -14.05 4.49 -15.35
C LEU A 41 -14.80 4.33 -14.01
N GLY A 42 -15.35 5.43 -13.46
CA GLY A 42 -16.12 5.41 -12.22
C GLY A 42 -15.29 5.04 -10.98
N VAL A 43 -13.97 5.28 -10.99
CA VAL A 43 -13.09 4.94 -9.86
C VAL A 43 -12.71 6.14 -9.00
N LEU A 44 -13.08 7.36 -9.40
CA LEU A 44 -12.82 8.58 -8.64
C LEU A 44 -14.03 8.96 -7.79
N SER A 45 -13.77 9.36 -6.53
CA SER A 45 -14.79 9.86 -5.63
C SER A 45 -15.35 11.20 -6.08
N SER A 46 -16.66 11.32 -6.08
CA SER A 46 -17.36 12.58 -6.37
C SER A 46 -17.20 13.63 -5.26
N GLU A 47 -16.94 13.18 -4.03
CA GLU A 47 -16.74 14.04 -2.87
C GLU A 47 -15.27 14.46 -2.67
N GLY A 48 -14.34 13.93 -3.47
CA GLY A 48 -12.93 14.26 -3.38
C GLY A 48 -12.24 13.72 -2.12
N ILE A 49 -12.72 12.61 -1.58
CA ILE A 49 -12.15 11.93 -0.40
C ILE A 49 -12.08 10.42 -0.61
N CYS A 50 -11.09 9.77 0.01
CA CYS A 50 -11.04 8.30 0.07
C CYS A 50 -11.77 7.84 1.34
N LYS A 51 -12.93 7.20 1.16
CA LYS A 51 -13.74 6.62 2.25
C LYS A 51 -13.38 5.15 2.41
N VAL A 52 -12.15 4.90 2.86
CA VAL A 52 -11.59 3.54 2.97
C VAL A 52 -12.46 2.66 3.88
N PHE A 53 -12.95 1.53 3.34
CA PHE A 53 -13.82 0.55 4.00
C PHE A 53 -15.23 1.06 4.39
N ASP A 54 -15.56 2.31 4.06
CA ASP A 54 -16.88 2.86 4.40
C ASP A 54 -17.97 2.30 3.49
N GLN A 55 -19.18 2.17 4.04
CA GLN A 55 -20.34 1.71 3.28
C GLN A 55 -20.65 2.59 2.08
N ASN A 56 -20.35 3.88 2.17
CA ASN A 56 -20.58 4.87 1.11
C ASN A 56 -19.29 5.16 0.30
N ALA A 57 -18.36 4.19 0.26
CA ALA A 57 -17.16 4.30 -0.58
C ALA A 57 -17.57 4.39 -2.06
N ASP A 58 -17.15 5.45 -2.73
CA ASP A 58 -17.54 5.79 -4.11
C ASP A 58 -16.34 5.99 -5.04
N GLY A 59 -15.15 5.68 -4.55
CA GLY A 59 -13.91 5.85 -5.30
C GLY A 59 -12.82 6.53 -4.48
N TYR A 60 -11.71 6.86 -5.15
CA TYR A 60 -10.59 7.53 -4.50
C TYR A 60 -10.42 8.98 -4.98
N VAL A 61 -9.70 9.77 -4.20
CA VAL A 61 -9.18 11.07 -4.64
C VAL A 61 -7.69 10.94 -4.93
N ARG A 62 -7.22 11.62 -5.97
CA ARG A 62 -5.79 11.69 -6.30
C ARG A 62 -5.07 12.58 -5.31
N GLY A 63 -3.90 12.14 -4.85
CA GLY A 63 -3.00 12.92 -4.00
C GLY A 63 -1.66 13.14 -4.69
N GLU A 64 -0.92 14.15 -4.24
CA GLU A 64 0.44 14.43 -4.68
C GLU A 64 1.44 14.17 -3.56
N THR A 65 2.61 13.67 -3.91
CA THR A 65 3.67 13.46 -2.95
C THR A 65 5.05 13.38 -3.60
N SER A 66 6.06 13.67 -2.80
CA SER A 66 7.46 13.32 -3.08
C SER A 66 8.03 12.67 -1.85
N ALA A 67 8.39 11.40 -1.94
CA ALA A 67 8.83 10.60 -0.80
C ALA A 67 10.06 9.78 -1.15
N CYS A 68 10.99 9.64 -0.17
CA CYS A 68 12.21 8.89 -0.32
C CYS A 68 12.44 7.98 0.89
N LEU A 69 12.90 6.76 0.62
CA LEU A 69 13.39 5.81 1.63
C LEU A 69 14.87 5.52 1.39
N PHE A 70 15.65 5.52 2.48
CA PHE A 70 17.05 5.14 2.45
C PHE A 70 17.19 3.72 2.99
N LEU A 71 17.65 2.80 2.14
CA LEU A 71 17.81 1.38 2.45
C LEU A 71 19.27 1.01 2.49
N GLN A 72 19.69 0.29 3.53
CA GLN A 72 21.05 -0.25 3.62
C GLN A 72 21.07 -1.56 4.42
N LYS A 73 22.15 -2.33 4.31
CA LYS A 73 22.33 -3.52 5.12
C LYS A 73 22.40 -3.16 6.61
N ALA A 74 21.63 -3.85 7.45
CA ALA A 74 21.54 -3.57 8.89
C ALA A 74 22.91 -3.47 9.57
N LYS A 75 23.89 -4.34 9.21
CA LYS A 75 25.24 -4.32 9.76
C LYS A 75 26.04 -3.03 9.50
N ASN A 76 25.61 -2.20 8.54
CA ASN A 76 26.26 -0.93 8.18
C ASN A 76 25.48 0.28 8.72
N SER A 77 24.35 0.03 9.37
CA SER A 77 23.44 1.07 9.83
C SER A 77 23.81 1.57 11.20
N ARG A 78 23.79 2.91 11.38
CA ARG A 78 23.94 3.53 12.71
C ARG A 78 22.62 3.53 13.48
N ARG A 79 21.50 3.66 12.76
CA ARG A 79 20.14 3.62 13.30
C ARG A 79 19.26 2.82 12.33
N ILE A 80 18.45 1.93 12.88
CA ILE A 80 17.51 1.12 12.13
C ILE A 80 16.11 1.54 12.56
N TYR A 81 15.32 2.08 11.63
CA TYR A 81 13.91 2.42 11.87
C TYR A 81 13.03 1.18 11.74
N ALA A 82 13.31 0.35 10.76
CA ALA A 82 12.67 -0.94 10.55
C ALA A 82 13.59 -1.86 9.75
N GLN A 83 13.30 -3.15 9.78
CA GLN A 83 13.96 -4.15 8.97
C GLN A 83 12.95 -4.72 7.98
N VAL A 84 13.32 -4.75 6.69
CA VAL A 84 12.52 -5.45 5.67
C VAL A 84 12.80 -6.93 5.78
N ILE A 85 11.80 -7.70 6.17
CA ILE A 85 11.90 -9.15 6.35
C ILE A 85 11.77 -9.86 4.99
N GLY A 86 10.83 -9.40 4.15
CA GLY A 86 10.59 -10.00 2.84
C GLY A 86 9.88 -9.03 1.90
N THR A 87 9.94 -9.34 0.61
CA THR A 87 9.20 -8.64 -0.44
C THR A 87 8.71 -9.64 -1.46
N LYS A 88 7.52 -9.44 -1.99
CA LYS A 88 6.94 -10.31 -3.02
C LYS A 88 6.14 -9.49 -4.02
N ILE A 89 6.11 -9.95 -5.26
CA ILE A 89 5.36 -9.34 -6.34
C ILE A 89 4.69 -10.44 -7.16
N ASN A 90 3.48 -10.18 -7.61
CA ASN A 90 2.79 -11.00 -8.60
C ASN A 90 2.01 -10.11 -9.58
N SER A 91 1.17 -10.73 -10.40
CA SER A 91 0.27 -10.06 -11.34
C SER A 91 -1.06 -10.80 -11.37
N ASP A 92 -2.15 -10.05 -11.45
CA ASP A 92 -3.50 -10.60 -11.61
C ASP A 92 -3.70 -11.34 -12.93
N GLY A 93 -2.90 -11.02 -13.96
CA GLY A 93 -3.07 -11.55 -15.31
C GLY A 93 -4.36 -11.05 -15.96
N PHE A 94 -4.83 -11.83 -16.93
CA PHE A 94 -6.11 -11.57 -17.61
C PHE A 94 -7.29 -11.91 -16.70
N LYS A 95 -8.31 -11.06 -16.70
CA LYS A 95 -9.57 -11.24 -15.97
C LYS A 95 -10.75 -10.89 -16.86
N GLU A 96 -11.77 -11.73 -16.86
CA GLU A 96 -13.00 -11.50 -17.64
C GLU A 96 -13.74 -10.24 -17.18
N GLN A 97 -13.69 -9.93 -15.88
CA GLN A 97 -14.30 -8.73 -15.31
C GLN A 97 -13.60 -7.42 -15.70
N GLY A 98 -12.40 -7.50 -16.27
CA GLY A 98 -11.64 -6.35 -16.72
C GLY A 98 -10.62 -5.82 -15.69
N ILE A 99 -9.95 -4.74 -16.08
CA ILE A 99 -8.80 -4.20 -15.35
C ILE A 99 -9.16 -3.54 -14.01
N THR A 100 -10.39 -3.06 -13.87
CA THR A 100 -10.87 -2.36 -12.66
C THR A 100 -11.24 -3.31 -11.52
N PHE A 101 -11.24 -4.61 -11.76
CA PHE A 101 -11.55 -5.64 -10.75
C PHE A 101 -10.26 -6.32 -10.30
N PRO A 102 -9.74 -6.03 -9.08
CA PRO A 102 -8.58 -6.75 -8.56
C PRO A 102 -8.90 -8.22 -8.28
N SER A 103 -7.86 -9.07 -8.26
CA SER A 103 -8.02 -10.49 -8.00
C SER A 103 -7.82 -10.81 -6.53
N THR A 104 -8.88 -11.11 -5.79
CA THR A 104 -8.83 -11.63 -4.41
C THR A 104 -7.89 -12.84 -4.32
N LYS A 105 -7.97 -13.76 -5.28
CA LYS A 105 -7.13 -14.96 -5.32
C LYS A 105 -5.63 -14.62 -5.42
N ALA A 106 -5.26 -13.72 -6.34
CA ALA A 106 -3.87 -13.33 -6.53
C ALA A 106 -3.32 -12.59 -5.32
N GLN A 107 -4.10 -11.69 -4.72
CA GLN A 107 -3.73 -10.98 -3.49
C GLN A 107 -3.55 -11.96 -2.32
N LYS A 108 -4.50 -12.88 -2.10
CA LYS A 108 -4.41 -13.91 -1.07
C LYS A 108 -3.17 -14.78 -1.24
N GLN A 109 -2.91 -15.24 -2.47
CA GLN A 109 -1.75 -16.06 -2.79
C GLN A 109 -0.46 -15.32 -2.44
N LEU A 110 -0.32 -14.06 -2.88
CA LEU A 110 0.84 -13.22 -2.60
C LEU A 110 1.12 -13.09 -1.11
N MET A 111 0.07 -12.78 -0.32
CA MET A 111 0.17 -12.67 1.12
C MET A 111 0.55 -14.00 1.79
N THR A 112 -0.05 -15.10 1.39
CA THR A 112 0.27 -16.43 1.93
C THR A 112 1.73 -16.78 1.65
N GLU A 113 2.17 -16.65 0.41
CA GLU A 113 3.53 -16.98 0.01
C GLU A 113 4.60 -16.14 0.71
N ILE A 114 4.38 -14.82 0.88
CA ILE A 114 5.39 -13.97 1.56
C ILE A 114 5.54 -14.32 3.03
N TYR A 115 4.47 -14.70 3.72
CA TYR A 115 4.54 -15.13 5.12
C TYR A 115 5.20 -16.50 5.25
N GLU A 116 4.91 -17.44 4.36
CA GLU A 116 5.57 -18.73 4.28
C GLU A 116 7.08 -18.59 4.01
N ASP A 117 7.45 -17.79 3.00
CA ASP A 117 8.86 -17.57 2.62
C ASP A 117 9.66 -16.85 3.72
N SER A 118 9.02 -15.94 4.45
CA SER A 118 9.67 -15.17 5.51
C SER A 118 9.77 -15.91 6.84
N GLY A 119 8.98 -16.97 7.04
CA GLY A 119 8.88 -17.68 8.30
C GLY A 119 8.27 -16.88 9.45
N VAL A 120 7.60 -15.76 9.13
CA VAL A 120 6.90 -14.93 10.12
C VAL A 120 5.50 -15.49 10.33
N ASP A 121 5.10 -15.69 11.58
CA ASP A 121 3.74 -16.08 11.90
C ASP A 121 2.79 -14.89 11.69
N ALA A 122 1.74 -15.08 10.90
CA ALA A 122 0.74 -14.04 10.67
C ALA A 122 0.05 -13.60 11.98
N SER A 123 0.04 -14.42 13.03
CA SER A 123 -0.48 -14.06 14.35
C SER A 123 0.32 -12.96 15.04
N ASP A 124 1.59 -12.79 14.70
CA ASP A 124 2.47 -11.76 15.26
C ASP A 124 2.30 -10.39 14.59
N LEU A 125 1.54 -10.32 13.50
CA LEU A 125 1.28 -9.07 12.80
C LEU A 125 0.46 -8.12 13.66
N ALA A 126 1.03 -6.99 14.04
CA ALA A 126 0.37 -5.99 14.88
C ALA A 126 -0.59 -5.08 14.09
N PHE A 127 -0.23 -4.78 12.85
CA PHE A 127 -0.95 -3.83 11.99
C PHE A 127 -0.68 -4.14 10.52
N LEU A 128 -1.67 -3.95 9.67
CA LEU A 128 -1.56 -4.06 8.23
C LEU A 128 -1.94 -2.74 7.56
N GLU A 129 -1.00 -2.12 6.91
CA GLU A 129 -1.23 -0.99 6.01
C GLU A 129 -1.57 -1.54 4.63
N VAL A 130 -2.78 -1.27 4.16
CA VAL A 130 -3.33 -1.87 2.94
C VAL A 130 -3.38 -0.90 1.76
N HIS A 131 -3.77 -1.40 0.60
CA HIS A 131 -4.06 -0.54 -0.54
C HIS A 131 -5.24 0.38 -0.23
N GLY A 132 -6.40 -0.15 0.14
CA GLY A 132 -7.54 0.57 0.71
C GLY A 132 -7.79 1.93 0.04
N THR A 133 -8.40 1.92 -1.14
CA THR A 133 -8.61 3.14 -1.93
C THR A 133 -9.96 3.79 -1.69
N GLY A 134 -10.88 3.10 -1.03
CA GLY A 134 -12.26 3.54 -0.88
C GLY A 134 -13.08 3.26 -2.14
N THR A 135 -12.73 2.22 -2.89
CA THR A 135 -13.49 1.82 -4.08
C THR A 135 -14.54 0.77 -3.74
N GLU A 136 -15.68 0.83 -4.44
CA GLU A 136 -16.82 -0.06 -4.19
C GLU A 136 -16.47 -1.53 -4.34
N VAL A 137 -15.59 -1.87 -5.27
CA VAL A 137 -15.19 -3.24 -5.61
C VAL A 137 -13.86 -3.62 -4.97
N GLY A 138 -12.89 -2.71 -4.95
CA GLY A 138 -11.52 -3.03 -4.53
C GLY A 138 -11.40 -3.35 -3.05
N ASP A 139 -12.00 -2.53 -2.21
CA ASP A 139 -11.90 -2.70 -0.75
C ASP A 139 -12.47 -4.04 -0.26
N PRO A 140 -13.67 -4.50 -0.69
CA PRO A 140 -14.18 -5.82 -0.29
C PRO A 140 -13.29 -6.97 -0.75
N GLN A 141 -12.75 -6.91 -1.96
CA GLN A 141 -11.87 -7.96 -2.48
C GLN A 141 -10.54 -8.03 -1.74
N GLU A 142 -9.99 -6.88 -1.35
CA GLU A 142 -8.77 -6.82 -0.55
C GLU A 142 -9.02 -7.37 0.86
N VAL A 143 -10.12 -6.98 1.52
CA VAL A 143 -10.49 -7.50 2.86
C VAL A 143 -10.71 -9.01 2.82
N GLU A 144 -11.40 -9.55 1.82
CA GLU A 144 -11.58 -10.99 1.64
C GLU A 144 -10.23 -11.71 1.49
N ALA A 145 -9.31 -11.14 0.72
CA ALA A 145 -7.97 -11.71 0.55
C ALA A 145 -7.18 -11.71 1.87
N ILE A 146 -7.25 -10.62 2.64
CA ILE A 146 -6.61 -10.46 3.95
C ILE A 146 -7.19 -11.48 4.95
N ASP A 147 -8.51 -11.58 5.03
CA ASP A 147 -9.16 -12.56 5.91
C ASP A 147 -8.66 -13.96 5.60
N GLY A 148 -8.76 -14.36 4.32
CA GLY A 148 -8.37 -15.68 3.90
C GLY A 148 -6.88 -16.02 4.05
N ALA A 149 -5.98 -15.03 4.03
CA ALA A 149 -4.54 -15.22 4.12
C ALA A 149 -4.01 -15.05 5.55
N LEU A 150 -4.46 -14.02 6.25
CA LEU A 150 -3.80 -13.53 7.47
C LEU A 150 -4.70 -13.56 8.71
N ALA A 151 -6.01 -13.27 8.57
CA ALA A 151 -6.88 -13.06 9.72
C ALA A 151 -7.56 -14.32 10.25
N LYS A 152 -7.95 -15.24 9.37
CA LYS A 152 -8.82 -16.39 9.67
C LYS A 152 -8.33 -17.34 10.78
N LYS A 153 -7.02 -17.41 11.01
CA LYS A 153 -6.41 -18.27 12.04
C LYS A 153 -6.02 -17.50 13.31
N ARG A 154 -6.26 -16.19 13.36
CA ARG A 154 -5.86 -15.34 14.48
C ARG A 154 -6.86 -15.45 15.62
N GLN A 155 -6.35 -15.40 16.85
CA GLN A 155 -7.19 -15.24 18.05
C GLN A 155 -7.52 -13.78 18.37
N LYS A 156 -6.67 -12.86 17.90
CA LYS A 156 -6.85 -11.42 18.09
C LYS A 156 -7.20 -10.75 16.75
N GLN A 157 -8.01 -9.73 16.81
CA GLN A 157 -8.33 -8.92 15.62
C GLN A 157 -7.05 -8.31 15.02
N LEU A 158 -6.98 -8.28 13.70
CA LEU A 158 -5.94 -7.60 12.96
C LEU A 158 -6.35 -6.14 12.73
N LEU A 159 -5.52 -5.22 13.20
CA LEU A 159 -5.70 -3.80 12.89
C LEU A 159 -5.32 -3.54 11.43
N VAL A 160 -6.22 -2.90 10.70
CA VAL A 160 -6.05 -2.62 9.27
C VAL A 160 -6.30 -1.14 9.00
N GLY A 161 -5.48 -0.53 8.16
CA GLY A 161 -5.65 0.87 7.82
C GLY A 161 -5.01 1.25 6.49
N SER A 162 -5.36 2.41 5.95
CA SER A 162 -4.77 2.96 4.74
C SER A 162 -4.46 4.44 4.88
N VAL A 163 -3.23 4.82 4.53
CA VAL A 163 -2.80 6.23 4.49
C VAL A 163 -3.63 7.06 3.52
N LYS A 164 -4.27 6.42 2.54
CA LYS A 164 -5.08 7.09 1.52
C LYS A 164 -6.33 7.76 2.10
N ALA A 165 -6.83 7.29 3.25
CA ALA A 165 -7.87 8.00 3.98
C ALA A 165 -7.47 9.44 4.34
N SER A 166 -6.17 9.69 4.56
CA SER A 166 -5.64 10.99 5.01
C SER A 166 -5.09 11.86 3.88
N ILE A 167 -4.39 11.24 2.89
CA ILE A 167 -3.65 12.00 1.86
C ILE A 167 -4.12 11.74 0.43
N GLY A 168 -5.16 10.92 0.26
CA GLY A 168 -5.58 10.48 -1.06
C GLY A 168 -4.66 9.41 -1.67
N HIS A 169 -4.95 9.02 -2.88
CA HIS A 169 -4.16 8.02 -3.61
C HIS A 169 -3.06 8.70 -4.42
N THR A 170 -1.83 8.56 -3.96
CA THR A 170 -0.64 9.12 -4.62
C THR A 170 -0.08 8.20 -5.73
N GLU A 171 -0.91 7.28 -6.21
CA GLU A 171 -0.66 6.37 -7.35
C GLU A 171 0.73 5.71 -7.31
N PRO A 172 1.70 6.02 -8.20
CA PRO A 172 3.00 5.33 -8.21
C PRO A 172 3.81 5.55 -6.93
N ALA A 173 3.54 6.61 -6.17
CA ALA A 173 4.22 6.88 -4.91
C ALA A 173 3.50 6.31 -3.68
N SER A 174 2.30 5.75 -3.84
CA SER A 174 1.45 5.33 -2.72
C SER A 174 2.09 4.27 -1.82
N GLY A 175 2.82 3.31 -2.40
CA GLY A 175 3.52 2.28 -1.62
C GLY A 175 4.60 2.87 -0.70
N VAL A 176 5.34 3.88 -1.17
CA VAL A 176 6.34 4.57 -0.34
C VAL A 176 5.66 5.34 0.80
N CYS A 177 4.52 5.99 0.53
CA CYS A 177 3.72 6.67 1.56
C CYS A 177 3.20 5.70 2.62
N SER A 178 2.71 4.52 2.21
CA SER A 178 2.29 3.47 3.12
C SER A 178 3.41 3.00 4.03
N ILE A 179 4.61 2.77 3.49
CA ILE A 179 5.79 2.41 4.28
C ILE A 179 6.14 3.52 5.28
N ILE A 180 6.12 4.79 4.87
CA ILE A 180 6.42 5.93 5.75
C ILE A 180 5.41 5.99 6.90
N LYS A 181 4.10 5.80 6.64
CA LYS A 181 3.09 5.73 7.71
C LYS A 181 3.40 4.64 8.72
N VAL A 182 3.78 3.44 8.26
CA VAL A 182 4.17 2.33 9.14
C VAL A 182 5.41 2.68 9.96
N LEU A 183 6.42 3.31 9.35
CA LEU A 183 7.62 3.76 10.07
C LEU A 183 7.29 4.80 11.16
N ILE A 184 6.39 5.73 10.88
CA ILE A 184 5.91 6.70 11.88
C ILE A 184 5.18 5.98 13.02
N ALA A 185 4.34 5.01 12.71
CA ALA A 185 3.66 4.21 13.72
C ALA A 185 4.63 3.42 14.61
N MET A 186 5.68 2.83 14.02
CA MET A 186 6.75 2.15 14.76
C MET A 186 7.55 3.11 15.66
N GLU A 187 7.82 4.32 15.20
CA GLU A 187 8.58 5.33 15.93
C GLU A 187 7.78 5.93 17.10
N THR A 188 6.48 6.16 16.88
CA THR A 188 5.60 6.84 17.86
C THR A 188 4.84 5.88 18.78
N GLY A 189 4.74 4.61 18.40
CA GLY A 189 3.87 3.64 19.06
C GLY A 189 2.38 3.86 18.81
N LEU A 190 2.00 4.70 17.84
CA LEU A 190 0.62 5.07 17.54
C LEU A 190 0.24 4.65 16.13
N ILE A 191 -0.85 3.91 16.00
CA ILE A 191 -1.45 3.57 14.71
C ILE A 191 -2.55 4.60 14.43
N ALA A 192 -2.37 5.39 13.36
CA ALA A 192 -3.35 6.39 12.97
C ALA A 192 -4.65 5.74 12.49
N PRO A 193 -5.82 6.26 12.90
CA PRO A 193 -7.11 5.72 12.47
C PRO A 193 -7.38 6.01 10.99
N ASN A 194 -8.28 5.23 10.38
CA ASN A 194 -8.90 5.63 9.13
C ASN A 194 -9.89 6.76 9.39
N ILE A 195 -9.56 7.95 8.91
CA ILE A 195 -10.53 9.05 8.86
C ILE A 195 -11.54 8.78 7.73
N ASN A 196 -12.71 9.43 7.77
CA ASN A 196 -13.82 9.26 6.81
C ASN A 196 -14.51 7.89 6.85
N LEU A 197 -14.21 7.03 7.80
CA LEU A 197 -14.93 5.78 8.06
C LEU A 197 -16.04 6.03 9.08
N LYS A 198 -17.28 6.02 8.62
CA LYS A 198 -18.47 6.20 9.49
C LYS A 198 -19.15 4.86 9.81
N LYS A 199 -19.26 4.00 8.83
CA LYS A 199 -19.81 2.65 8.96
C LYS A 199 -19.05 1.71 8.04
N ILE A 200 -18.54 0.61 8.60
CA ILE A 200 -17.90 -0.44 7.81
C ILE A 200 -18.92 -1.01 6.80
N LYS A 201 -18.48 -1.24 5.58
CA LYS A 201 -19.31 -1.82 4.52
C LYS A 201 -19.70 -3.23 4.91
N ASP A 202 -20.99 -3.56 4.74
CA ASP A 202 -21.54 -4.86 5.09
C ASP A 202 -20.73 -5.99 4.42
N GLY A 203 -20.38 -7.01 5.19
CA GLY A 203 -19.55 -8.15 4.76
C GLY A 203 -18.04 -7.93 4.89
N MET A 204 -17.60 -6.83 5.53
CA MET A 204 -16.19 -6.56 5.83
C MET A 204 -15.91 -6.41 7.35
N GLU A 205 -16.85 -6.82 8.23
CA GLU A 205 -16.75 -6.77 9.69
C GLU A 205 -15.70 -7.73 10.26
#